data_260e3c37e54d0e92d1f3885bab3b2e54
#
_entry.id   260e3c37e54d0e92d1f3885bab3b2e54
#
_cell.length_a   1.000
_cell.length_b   1.000
_cell.length_c   1.000
_cell.angle_alpha   90.00
_cell.angle_beta   90.00
_cell.angle_gamma   90.00
#
_symmetry.space_group_name_H-M   'P 1'
#
loop_
_entity.id
_entity.type
_entity.pdbx_description
1 polymer ?
#
loop_
_entity_poly.entity_id
_entity_poly.type
_entity_poly.pdbx_seq_one_letter_code
_entity_poly.pdbx_strand_id
1 'polypeptide(L)'
;MKRTLFPATLSLVILLAACSGASDNAAEPEPAETMMPVEPDGGIGDGAGSPEPVVAETIPAAFRGVWDYVEGSCDPASDMRVDIGPETMQFYESHGDVTRIEVGSPQDIVVSLAMEGEGETWEMARRFTLTEGGRTLTSMPVGEEQFEPMPLKKCE
;
A
#
# COMPACT_ATOMS: atom_id res chain seq x y z
N MET A 1 39.51 -21.61 17.15
CA MET A 1 39.23 -22.95 17.71
C MET A 1 38.27 -22.81 18.88
N LYS A 2 37.01 -23.19 18.68
CA LYS A 2 36.10 -23.85 19.66
C LYS A 2 34.71 -23.88 19.02
N ARG A 3 34.39 -25.04 18.46
CA ARG A 3 33.06 -25.43 18.00
C ARG A 3 32.26 -25.90 19.20
N THR A 4 31.04 -25.39 19.39
CA THR A 4 30.05 -25.97 20.28
C THR A 4 28.83 -26.37 19.45
N LEU A 5 28.66 -27.66 19.27
CA LEU A 5 27.44 -28.29 18.80
C LEU A 5 26.43 -28.34 19.94
N PHE A 6 25.16 -28.00 19.65
CA PHE A 6 24.02 -28.36 20.49
C PHE A 6 23.04 -29.22 19.70
N PRO A 7 22.51 -30.30 20.29
CA PRO A 7 21.69 -31.26 19.58
C PRO A 7 20.21 -30.89 19.58
N ALA A 8 19.54 -31.42 18.56
CA ALA A 8 18.11 -31.39 18.33
C ALA A 8 17.33 -32.15 19.40
N THR A 9 16.17 -31.66 19.79
CA THR A 9 15.10 -32.46 20.36
C THR A 9 13.79 -32.21 19.60
N LEU A 10 13.40 -33.28 18.96
CA LEU A 10 12.15 -33.53 18.25
C LEU A 10 11.06 -33.87 19.28
N SER A 11 9.96 -33.11 19.30
CA SER A 11 8.74 -33.54 20.01
C SER A 11 7.53 -33.39 19.12
N LEU A 12 7.09 -34.51 18.62
CA LEU A 12 5.88 -34.77 17.88
C LEU A 12 4.73 -35.01 18.89
N VAL A 13 3.67 -34.20 18.85
CA VAL A 13 2.40 -34.50 19.54
C VAL A 13 1.27 -34.40 18.54
N ILE A 14 0.74 -35.60 18.21
CA ILE A 14 -0.48 -35.80 17.43
C ILE A 14 -1.64 -35.91 18.42
N LEU A 15 -2.67 -35.08 18.26
CA LEU A 15 -3.97 -35.25 18.92
C LEU A 15 -5.07 -35.20 17.87
N LEU A 16 -5.58 -36.42 17.57
CA LEU A 16 -6.84 -36.63 16.89
C LEU A 16 -7.99 -36.50 17.91
N ALA A 17 -8.99 -35.71 17.59
CA ALA A 17 -10.31 -35.83 18.22
C ALA A 17 -11.39 -35.77 17.13
N ALA A 18 -11.95 -36.94 16.85
CA ALA A 18 -13.18 -37.12 16.11
C ALA A 18 -14.37 -36.93 17.05
N CYS A 19 -15.39 -36.19 16.66
CA CYS A 19 -16.72 -36.24 17.23
C CYS A 19 -17.74 -36.29 16.09
N SER A 20 -18.27 -37.50 15.91
CA SER A 20 -19.51 -37.78 15.22
C SER A 20 -20.68 -37.44 16.13
N GLY A 21 -21.67 -36.74 15.62
CA GLY A 21 -22.95 -36.50 16.27
C GLY A 21 -24.05 -36.41 15.22
N ALA A 22 -24.64 -37.54 14.90
CA ALA A 22 -25.90 -37.61 14.16
C ALA A 22 -27.04 -37.37 15.16
N SER A 23 -27.96 -36.51 14.81
CA SER A 23 -29.28 -36.43 15.44
C SER A 23 -30.32 -36.28 14.35
N ASP A 24 -30.97 -37.38 14.04
CA ASP A 24 -32.26 -37.40 13.37
C ASP A 24 -33.29 -36.72 14.25
N ASN A 25 -33.97 -35.73 13.71
CA ASN A 25 -35.25 -35.26 14.17
C ASN A 25 -36.18 -35.07 12.98
N ALA A 26 -37.01 -36.08 12.78
CA ALA A 26 -38.17 -35.97 11.93
C ALA A 26 -39.16 -35.00 12.58
N ALA A 27 -39.42 -33.88 11.93
CA ALA A 27 -40.51 -32.97 12.25
C ALA A 27 -41.52 -32.99 11.09
N GLU A 28 -42.76 -33.16 11.51
CA GLU A 28 -44.05 -33.21 10.88
C GLU A 28 -44.30 -32.03 9.89
N PRO A 29 -45.01 -32.23 8.77
CA PRO A 29 -45.26 -31.15 7.81
C PRO A 29 -46.37 -30.21 8.36
N GLU A 30 -45.98 -28.98 8.62
CA GLU A 30 -46.93 -27.87 8.82
C GLU A 30 -47.53 -27.36 7.50
N PRO A 31 -48.77 -26.85 7.52
CA PRO A 31 -49.51 -26.49 6.30
C PRO A 31 -48.90 -25.28 5.59
N ALA A 32 -48.88 -25.38 4.26
CA ALA A 32 -48.41 -24.36 3.34
C ALA A 32 -49.06 -22.99 3.60
N GLU A 33 -48.29 -22.07 4.16
CA GLU A 33 -48.63 -20.65 4.12
C GLU A 33 -48.39 -20.15 2.68
N THR A 34 -49.42 -19.56 2.12
CA THR A 34 -49.41 -18.93 0.80
C THR A 34 -48.37 -17.80 0.79
N MET A 35 -47.21 -18.09 0.24
CA MET A 35 -46.21 -17.04 -0.02
C MET A 35 -46.79 -16.06 -1.04
N MET A 36 -47.04 -14.85 -0.64
CA MET A 36 -47.20 -13.72 -1.55
C MET A 36 -45.93 -13.58 -2.39
N PRO A 37 -46.07 -13.28 -3.68
CA PRO A 37 -44.88 -12.99 -4.50
C PRO A 37 -44.17 -11.78 -3.86
N VAL A 38 -42.99 -12.01 -3.33
CA VAL A 38 -42.05 -10.93 -2.99
C VAL A 38 -41.61 -10.38 -4.36
N GLU A 39 -42.06 -9.18 -4.68
CA GLU A 39 -41.50 -8.43 -5.79
C GLU A 39 -39.97 -8.39 -5.57
N PRO A 40 -39.15 -8.68 -6.60
CA PRO A 40 -37.72 -8.54 -6.46
C PRO A 40 -37.45 -7.07 -6.15
N ASP A 41 -37.11 -6.82 -4.89
CA ASP A 41 -36.55 -5.57 -4.45
C ASP A 41 -35.38 -5.32 -5.40
N GLY A 42 -35.52 -4.30 -6.25
CA GLY A 42 -34.49 -3.90 -7.18
C GLY A 42 -33.28 -3.45 -6.34
N GLY A 43 -32.49 -4.41 -5.93
CA GLY A 43 -31.19 -4.13 -5.30
C GLY A 43 -30.43 -3.20 -6.24
N ILE A 44 -30.38 -1.94 -5.85
CA ILE A 44 -29.41 -1.00 -6.37
C ILE A 44 -28.09 -1.68 -6.07
N GLY A 45 -27.55 -2.32 -7.10
CA GLY A 45 -26.19 -2.87 -7.03
C GLY A 45 -25.27 -1.69 -6.70
N ASP A 46 -24.79 -1.66 -5.46
CA ASP A 46 -23.72 -0.78 -5.02
C ASP A 46 -22.43 -1.22 -5.69
N GLY A 47 -22.44 -1.23 -7.01
CA GLY A 47 -21.27 -1.26 -7.86
C GLY A 47 -20.65 0.12 -7.93
N ALA A 48 -20.40 0.74 -6.76
CA ALA A 48 -19.44 1.81 -6.70
C ALA A 48 -18.07 1.16 -6.91
N GLY A 49 -17.72 0.90 -8.17
CA GLY A 49 -16.34 0.66 -8.54
C GLY A 49 -15.52 1.77 -7.93
N SER A 50 -14.39 1.45 -7.32
CA SER A 50 -13.46 2.47 -6.87
C SER A 50 -13.29 3.49 -7.99
N PRO A 51 -13.45 4.79 -7.73
CA PRO A 51 -13.29 5.80 -8.78
C PRO A 51 -11.94 5.59 -9.46
N GLU A 52 -11.94 5.59 -10.78
CA GLU A 52 -10.68 5.48 -11.53
C GLU A 52 -9.78 6.64 -11.12
N PRO A 53 -8.48 6.39 -10.93
CA PRO A 53 -7.55 7.45 -10.53
C PRO A 53 -7.50 8.52 -11.60
N VAL A 54 -7.57 9.76 -11.17
CA VAL A 54 -7.44 10.92 -12.06
C VAL A 54 -5.97 11.07 -12.43
N VAL A 55 -5.66 11.12 -13.72
CA VAL A 55 -4.30 11.38 -14.20
C VAL A 55 -4.04 12.87 -14.17
N ALA A 56 -2.96 13.28 -13.51
CA ALA A 56 -2.50 14.67 -13.47
C ALA A 56 -1.30 14.88 -14.40
N GLU A 57 -1.13 16.10 -14.92
CA GLU A 57 0.01 16.47 -15.76
C GLU A 57 1.25 16.81 -14.94
N THR A 58 1.06 17.30 -13.71
CA THR A 58 2.16 17.66 -12.82
C THR A 58 1.88 17.17 -11.39
N ILE A 59 2.94 16.90 -10.63
CA ILE A 59 2.82 16.55 -9.21
C ILE A 59 2.09 17.69 -8.48
N PRO A 60 1.01 17.39 -7.71
CA PRO A 60 0.27 18.43 -6.99
C PRO A 60 1.16 19.22 -6.02
N ALA A 61 0.92 20.52 -5.88
CA ALA A 61 1.77 21.43 -5.10
C ALA A 61 1.97 21.01 -3.64
N ALA A 62 1.00 20.31 -3.04
CA ALA A 62 1.09 19.83 -1.67
C ALA A 62 2.24 18.84 -1.45
N PHE A 63 2.61 18.07 -2.47
CA PHE A 63 3.69 17.08 -2.43
C PHE A 63 5.06 17.67 -2.78
N ARG A 64 5.10 18.84 -3.42
CA ARG A 64 6.34 19.47 -3.91
C ARG A 64 7.18 20.03 -2.78
N GLY A 65 8.48 20.10 -3.04
CA GLY A 65 9.49 20.66 -2.16
C GLY A 65 10.49 19.63 -1.69
N VAL A 66 11.31 20.02 -0.75
CA VAL A 66 12.38 19.18 -0.20
C VAL A 66 11.83 18.37 0.98
N TRP A 67 12.05 17.07 0.93
CA TRP A 67 11.68 16.13 1.97
C TRP A 67 12.89 15.33 2.39
N ASP A 68 13.00 14.98 3.65
CA ASP A 68 14.06 14.13 4.19
C ASP A 68 13.49 13.18 5.24
N TYR A 69 14.19 12.12 5.52
CA TYR A 69 13.81 11.20 6.60
C TYR A 69 13.52 11.98 7.89
N VAL A 70 12.59 11.50 8.71
CA VAL A 70 12.12 12.24 9.90
C VAL A 70 13.26 12.62 10.87
N GLU A 71 14.32 11.82 10.92
CA GLU A 71 15.54 12.10 11.72
C GLU A 71 16.67 12.73 10.88
N GLY A 72 16.46 12.92 9.56
CA GLY A 72 17.43 13.50 8.65
C GLY A 72 17.71 14.97 8.94
N SER A 73 18.86 15.44 8.47
CA SER A 73 19.34 16.81 8.67
C SER A 73 18.79 17.84 7.69
N CYS A 74 18.10 17.39 6.64
CA CYS A 74 17.75 18.19 5.45
C CYS A 74 18.96 18.73 4.67
N ASP A 75 20.16 18.23 4.98
CA ASP A 75 21.37 18.59 4.25
C ASP A 75 21.30 18.05 2.80
N PRO A 76 21.82 18.78 1.80
CA PRO A 76 21.92 18.27 0.44
C PRO A 76 22.67 16.94 0.29
N ALA A 77 23.52 16.59 1.25
CA ALA A 77 24.25 15.33 1.32
C ALA A 77 23.51 14.20 2.04
N SER A 78 22.25 14.43 2.48
CA SER A 78 21.43 13.36 3.08
C SER A 78 21.01 12.36 2.00
N ASP A 79 21.33 11.08 2.20
CA ASP A 79 21.04 9.98 1.27
C ASP A 79 19.54 9.67 1.15
N MET A 80 18.75 10.08 2.13
CA MET A 80 17.29 9.88 2.16
C MET A 80 16.50 11.12 1.69
N ARG A 81 17.22 12.20 1.32
CA ARG A 81 16.60 13.43 0.86
C ARG A 81 16.03 13.26 -0.54
N VAL A 82 14.84 13.79 -0.76
CA VAL A 82 14.23 13.91 -2.08
C VAL A 82 13.72 15.32 -2.29
N ASP A 83 14.00 15.89 -3.47
CA ASP A 83 13.44 17.15 -3.92
C ASP A 83 12.39 16.87 -5.00
N ILE A 84 11.15 17.20 -4.70
CA ILE A 84 9.98 16.90 -5.54
C ILE A 84 9.57 18.17 -6.27
N GLY A 85 9.87 18.20 -7.57
CA GLY A 85 9.42 19.23 -8.50
C GLY A 85 8.03 18.94 -9.09
N PRO A 86 7.57 19.76 -10.05
CA PRO A 86 6.32 19.51 -10.76
C PRO A 86 6.39 18.29 -11.71
N GLU A 87 7.51 18.05 -12.35
CA GLU A 87 7.71 17.04 -13.40
C GLU A 87 8.97 16.18 -13.17
N THR A 88 9.74 16.48 -12.12
CA THR A 88 11.00 15.78 -11.83
C THR A 88 11.13 15.50 -10.33
N MET A 89 11.92 14.50 -10.00
CA MET A 89 12.30 14.18 -8.62
C MET A 89 13.82 13.98 -8.56
N GLN A 90 14.48 14.71 -7.64
CA GLN A 90 15.92 14.57 -7.40
C GLN A 90 16.13 13.79 -6.12
N PHE A 91 16.88 12.70 -6.21
CA PHE A 91 17.39 11.90 -5.11
C PHE A 91 18.88 12.16 -4.90
N TYR A 92 19.51 11.54 -3.92
CA TYR A 92 20.92 11.75 -3.60
C TYR A 92 21.86 11.49 -4.79
N GLU A 93 21.76 10.35 -5.44
CA GLU A 93 22.66 9.94 -6.56
C GLU A 93 21.90 9.70 -7.88
N SER A 94 20.63 10.02 -7.94
CA SER A 94 19.79 9.79 -9.11
C SER A 94 18.70 10.84 -9.25
N HIS A 95 18.18 10.98 -10.47
CA HIS A 95 17.00 11.79 -10.71
C HIS A 95 15.98 11.01 -11.53
N GLY A 96 14.74 11.46 -11.49
CA GLY A 96 13.66 10.84 -12.24
C GLY A 96 12.78 11.89 -12.92
N ASP A 97 12.50 11.65 -14.19
CA ASP A 97 11.49 12.39 -14.94
C ASP A 97 10.13 11.71 -14.73
N VAL A 98 9.11 12.51 -14.44
CA VAL A 98 7.76 12.00 -14.22
C VAL A 98 7.16 11.55 -15.53
N THR A 99 6.77 10.29 -15.62
CA THR A 99 6.11 9.71 -16.80
C THR A 99 4.60 9.57 -16.63
N ARG A 100 4.11 9.42 -15.37
CA ARG A 100 2.69 9.31 -15.07
C ARG A 100 2.42 9.70 -13.61
N ILE A 101 1.28 10.33 -13.37
CA ILE A 101 0.79 10.66 -12.03
C ILE A 101 -0.66 10.20 -11.93
N GLU A 102 -0.94 9.34 -10.97
CA GLU A 102 -2.29 8.91 -10.63
C GLU A 102 -2.68 9.51 -9.27
N VAL A 103 -3.73 10.30 -9.26
CA VAL A 103 -4.24 10.97 -8.06
C VAL A 103 -5.40 10.17 -7.51
N GLY A 104 -5.18 9.45 -6.41
CA GLY A 104 -6.23 8.73 -5.70
C GLY A 104 -7.05 9.63 -4.77
N SER A 105 -6.39 10.64 -4.17
CA SER A 105 -7.01 11.67 -3.33
C SER A 105 -6.10 12.91 -3.23
N PRO A 106 -6.55 14.02 -2.65
CA PRO A 106 -5.69 15.17 -2.39
C PRO A 106 -4.45 14.86 -1.52
N GLN A 107 -4.45 13.74 -0.81
CA GLN A 107 -3.37 13.28 0.06
C GLN A 107 -2.66 12.01 -0.42
N ASP A 108 -3.08 11.43 -1.55
CA ASP A 108 -2.51 10.16 -2.04
C ASP A 108 -2.30 10.22 -3.55
N ILE A 109 -1.05 10.00 -3.97
CA ILE A 109 -0.68 9.93 -5.38
C ILE A 109 0.25 8.75 -5.63
N VAL A 110 0.20 8.23 -6.86
CA VAL A 110 1.22 7.33 -7.39
C VAL A 110 1.94 8.05 -8.51
N VAL A 111 3.27 8.08 -8.44
CA VAL A 111 4.13 8.71 -9.44
C VAL A 111 5.00 7.62 -10.08
N SER A 112 4.91 7.51 -11.41
CA SER A 112 5.83 6.71 -12.22
C SER A 112 6.95 7.61 -12.74
N LEU A 113 8.19 7.09 -12.70
CA LEU A 113 9.39 7.83 -13.01
C LEU A 113 10.27 7.04 -13.99
N ALA A 114 10.82 7.73 -14.98
CA ALA A 114 11.99 7.28 -15.70
C ALA A 114 13.23 7.79 -14.96
N MET A 115 13.99 6.87 -14.42
CA MET A 115 15.13 7.16 -13.54
C MET A 115 16.45 7.11 -14.28
N GLU A 116 17.39 7.98 -13.86
CA GLU A 116 18.77 7.97 -14.29
C GLU A 116 19.70 8.20 -13.08
N GLY A 117 20.75 7.40 -12.96
CA GLY A 117 21.76 7.54 -11.92
C GLY A 117 22.92 6.58 -12.16
N GLU A 118 24.14 6.97 -11.77
CA GLU A 118 25.37 6.16 -11.89
C GLU A 118 25.64 5.59 -13.30
N GLY A 119 25.07 6.22 -14.33
CA GLY A 119 25.20 5.78 -15.73
C GLY A 119 24.22 4.67 -16.14
N GLU A 120 23.25 4.36 -15.29
CA GLU A 120 22.17 3.43 -15.57
C GLU A 120 20.83 4.16 -15.68
N THR A 121 19.87 3.51 -16.37
CA THR A 121 18.48 3.97 -16.47
C THR A 121 17.54 2.86 -16.08
N TRP A 122 16.47 3.20 -15.36
CA TRP A 122 15.43 2.24 -14.96
C TRP A 122 14.08 2.93 -14.80
N GLU A 123 13.02 2.19 -14.63
CA GLU A 123 11.71 2.70 -14.30
C GLU A 123 11.34 2.33 -12.86
N MET A 124 10.65 3.22 -12.18
CA MET A 124 10.07 2.95 -10.87
C MET A 124 8.73 3.63 -10.70
N ALA A 125 7.90 3.09 -9.81
CA ALA A 125 6.69 3.76 -9.36
C ALA A 125 6.67 3.83 -7.83
N ARG A 126 6.28 5.00 -7.29
CA ARG A 126 6.15 5.23 -5.86
C ARG A 126 4.80 5.81 -5.52
N ARG A 127 4.21 5.29 -4.45
CA ARG A 127 3.06 5.91 -3.80
C ARG A 127 3.55 6.90 -2.76
N PHE A 128 2.96 8.08 -2.78
CA PHE A 128 3.19 9.12 -1.79
C PHE A 128 1.89 9.45 -1.08
N THR A 129 1.92 9.42 0.26
CA THR A 129 0.76 9.76 1.10
C THR A 129 1.13 10.88 2.06
N LEU A 130 0.37 11.98 2.03
CA LEU A 130 0.50 13.10 2.96
C LEU A 130 -0.31 12.85 4.22
N THR A 131 0.31 13.06 5.38
CA THR A 131 -0.33 12.99 6.69
C THR A 131 -0.04 14.25 7.50
N GLU A 132 -0.62 14.35 8.70
CA GLU A 132 -0.40 15.48 9.63
C GLU A 132 -0.62 16.87 9.02
N GLY A 133 -1.61 16.99 8.12
CA GLY A 133 -1.88 18.26 7.43
C GLY A 133 -0.82 18.65 6.42
N GLY A 134 -0.14 17.69 5.81
CA GLY A 134 0.87 17.90 4.78
C GLY A 134 2.30 18.11 5.32
N ARG A 135 2.55 17.81 6.60
CA ARG A 135 3.89 17.92 7.20
C ARG A 135 4.71 16.64 7.10
N THR A 136 4.03 15.51 6.97
CA THR A 136 4.68 14.21 6.81
C THR A 136 4.28 13.62 5.46
N LEU A 137 5.27 13.14 4.71
CA LEU A 137 5.12 12.43 3.45
C LEU A 137 5.58 11.00 3.66
N THR A 138 4.72 10.04 3.43
CA THR A 138 5.10 8.62 3.43
C THR A 138 5.37 8.17 2.00
N SER A 139 6.51 7.54 1.77
CA SER A 139 6.93 7.01 0.48
C SER A 139 6.97 5.48 0.51
N MET A 140 6.37 4.84 -0.49
CA MET A 140 6.38 3.39 -0.67
C MET A 140 6.61 3.02 -2.14
N PRO A 141 7.44 2.01 -2.46
CA PRO A 141 7.50 1.45 -3.81
C PRO A 141 6.16 0.76 -4.15
N VAL A 142 5.76 0.84 -5.41
CA VAL A 142 4.55 0.16 -5.90
C VAL A 142 4.93 -1.24 -6.37
N GLY A 143 4.15 -2.25 -5.95
CA GLY A 143 4.38 -3.64 -6.34
C GLY A 143 5.35 -4.42 -5.46
N GLU A 144 5.90 -3.82 -4.43
CA GLU A 144 6.84 -4.44 -3.50
C GLU A 144 6.25 -4.44 -2.08
N GLU A 145 5.44 -5.42 -1.76
CA GLU A 145 4.71 -5.53 -0.48
C GLU A 145 5.61 -5.74 0.75
N GLN A 146 6.91 -5.98 0.54
CA GLN A 146 7.87 -6.27 1.62
C GLN A 146 8.53 -5.01 2.21
N PHE A 147 8.30 -3.84 1.62
CA PHE A 147 8.89 -2.59 2.11
C PHE A 147 7.97 -1.91 3.13
N GLU A 148 8.56 -1.51 4.24
CA GLU A 148 7.87 -0.66 5.20
C GLU A 148 7.75 0.78 4.68
N PRO A 149 6.63 1.47 4.97
CA PRO A 149 6.47 2.86 4.62
C PRO A 149 7.57 3.73 5.24
N MET A 150 8.24 4.54 4.44
CA MET A 150 9.27 5.45 4.91
C MET A 150 8.68 6.85 5.14
N PRO A 151 8.61 7.30 6.41
CA PRO A 151 8.12 8.64 6.71
C PRO A 151 9.20 9.69 6.46
N LEU A 152 8.83 10.76 5.77
CA LEU A 152 9.66 11.92 5.48
C LEU A 152 9.05 13.16 6.12
N LYS A 153 9.86 14.05 6.66
CA LYS A 153 9.46 15.39 7.07
C LYS A 153 9.75 16.40 5.96
N LYS A 154 8.97 17.46 5.91
CA LYS A 154 9.24 18.57 5.00
C LYS A 154 10.42 19.41 5.53
N CYS A 155 11.36 19.71 4.66
CA CYS A 155 12.46 20.63 4.93
C CYS A 155 11.99 22.08 4.67
N GLU A 156 12.40 23.01 5.53
CA GLU A 156 12.11 24.45 5.44
C GLU A 156 13.19 25.18 4.62
#